data_67862eeadfa6e99467d5c2153b315c8d
#
_entry.id   67862eeadfa6e99467d5c2153b315c8d
#
_cell.length_a   1.000
_cell.length_b   1.000
_cell.length_c   1.000
_cell.angle_alpha   90.00
_cell.angle_beta   90.00
_cell.angle_gamma   90.00
#
_symmetry.space_group_name_H-M   'P 1'
#
loop_
_entity.id
_entity.type
_entity.pdbx_description
1 polymer ?
#
loop_
_entity_poly.entity_id
_entity_poly.type
_entity_poly.pdbx_seq_one_letter_code
_entity_poly.pdbx_strand_id
1 'polypeptide(L)'
;DHKRNGVGIEVISSVFELRANQYNGTTGYITDKSGVDSKALDGRDMGFKVALPFLPGMKFGVNSFTWDGVDGMQDQKGRKYTLGGNLSDNLSLHYLRTDHKLASKTDTNSVVLNYTWNLGQDNVKPKLFEFSSSAYELTKLGDERYALVQRENRIIKKTHRRINNQWNLI
;
A
#
# COMPACT_ATOMS: atom_id res chain seq x y z
N ASP A 1 -16.56 10.60 -12.79
CA ASP A 1 -15.51 9.79 -12.14
C ASP A 1 -14.27 10.64 -11.93
N HIS A 2 -13.65 10.49 -10.74
CA HIS A 2 -12.36 11.13 -10.46
C HIS A 2 -11.23 10.51 -11.28
N LYS A 3 -10.29 11.35 -11.69
CA LYS A 3 -9.07 10.94 -12.40
C LYS A 3 -7.85 11.46 -11.64
N ARG A 4 -6.76 10.67 -11.69
CA ARG A 4 -5.49 10.99 -11.07
C ARG A 4 -4.34 10.46 -11.93
N ASN A 5 -3.33 11.27 -12.14
CA ASN A 5 -2.07 10.86 -12.73
C ASN A 5 -1.05 10.56 -11.63
N GLY A 6 -0.07 9.73 -11.93
CA GLY A 6 1.02 9.45 -10.99
C GLY A 6 2.28 9.07 -11.72
N VAL A 7 3.40 9.51 -11.17
CA VAL A 7 4.75 9.11 -11.57
C VAL A 7 5.44 8.48 -10.36
N GLY A 8 6.23 7.45 -10.58
CA GLY A 8 6.97 6.78 -9.52
C GLY A 8 8.28 6.21 -9.99
N ILE A 9 9.18 6.06 -9.04
CA ILE A 9 10.47 5.39 -9.19
C ILE A 9 10.57 4.27 -8.16
N GLU A 10 11.18 3.17 -8.56
CA GLU A 10 11.42 2.02 -7.71
C GLU A 10 12.82 1.47 -7.95
N VAL A 11 13.48 1.07 -6.87
CA VAL A 11 14.76 0.35 -6.88
C VAL A 11 14.53 -0.96 -6.17
N ILE A 12 14.77 -2.06 -6.86
CA ILE A 12 14.50 -3.41 -6.38
C ILE A 12 15.80 -4.21 -6.31
N SER A 13 15.97 -4.90 -5.20
CA SER A 13 16.99 -5.93 -4.97
C SER A 13 16.29 -7.16 -4.40
N SER A 14 16.95 -8.32 -4.42
CA SER A 14 16.44 -9.52 -3.75
C SER A 14 16.27 -9.34 -2.23
N VAL A 15 16.98 -8.38 -1.63
CA VAL A 15 16.99 -8.13 -0.18
C VAL A 15 16.17 -6.91 0.20
N PHE A 16 16.13 -5.88 -0.63
CA PHE A 16 15.39 -4.65 -0.32
C PHE A 16 14.68 -4.06 -1.53
N GLU A 17 13.66 -3.28 -1.26
CA GLU A 17 12.91 -2.48 -2.22
C GLU A 17 12.79 -1.05 -1.69
N LEU A 18 13.06 -0.06 -2.55
CA LEU A 18 12.83 1.35 -2.28
C LEU A 18 11.89 1.88 -3.35
N ARG A 19 10.90 2.67 -2.96
CA ARG A 19 10.00 3.30 -3.92
C ARG A 19 9.59 4.70 -3.48
N ALA A 20 9.32 5.55 -4.47
CA ALA A 20 8.73 6.86 -4.25
C ALA A 20 7.73 7.16 -5.36
N ASN A 21 6.57 7.67 -5.01
CA ASN A 21 5.50 8.02 -5.92
C ASN A 21 5.00 9.44 -5.66
N GLN A 22 4.65 10.13 -6.74
CA GLN A 22 3.95 11.40 -6.73
C GLN A 22 2.62 11.24 -7.48
N TYR A 23 1.56 11.81 -6.95
CA TYR A 23 0.21 11.74 -7.49
C TYR A 23 -0.39 13.13 -7.65
N ASN A 24 -1.07 13.35 -8.78
CA ASN A 24 -1.76 14.61 -9.07
C ASN A 24 -3.22 14.31 -9.47
N GLY A 25 -4.18 14.83 -8.73
CA GLY A 25 -5.59 14.78 -9.07
C GLY A 25 -5.88 15.67 -10.27
N THR A 26 -6.40 15.10 -11.35
CA THR A 26 -6.64 15.83 -12.60
C THR A 26 -8.07 16.31 -12.75
N THR A 27 -8.96 15.91 -11.86
CA THR A 27 -10.36 16.37 -11.84
C THR A 27 -10.60 17.36 -10.71
N GLY A 28 -11.36 18.40 -11.01
CA GLY A 28 -11.90 19.31 -10.02
C GLY A 28 -12.93 18.65 -9.10
N TYR A 29 -13.74 19.48 -8.45
CA TYR A 29 -14.84 18.99 -7.62
C TYR A 29 -15.90 18.27 -8.47
N ILE A 30 -16.38 17.15 -7.95
CA ILE A 30 -17.51 16.40 -8.51
C ILE A 30 -18.56 16.27 -7.42
N THR A 31 -19.77 16.78 -7.72
CA THR A 31 -20.94 16.68 -6.86
C THR A 31 -21.66 15.36 -7.13
N ASP A 32 -21.95 14.59 -6.12
CA ASP A 32 -22.76 13.38 -6.23
C ASP A 32 -24.26 13.69 -6.22
N LYS A 33 -25.09 12.65 -6.39
CA LYS A 33 -26.57 12.78 -6.39
C LYS A 33 -27.13 13.26 -5.05
N SER A 34 -26.36 13.17 -3.97
CA SER A 34 -26.71 13.59 -2.60
C SER A 34 -26.27 15.03 -2.31
N GLY A 35 -25.71 15.74 -3.29
CA GLY A 35 -25.19 17.10 -3.12
C GLY A 35 -23.87 17.15 -2.34
N VAL A 36 -23.13 16.03 -2.28
CA VAL A 36 -21.81 15.96 -1.63
C VAL A 36 -20.74 16.18 -2.68
N ASP A 37 -19.90 17.19 -2.45
CA ASP A 37 -18.76 17.48 -3.30
C ASP A 37 -17.56 16.64 -2.89
N SER A 38 -16.83 16.12 -3.86
CA SER A 38 -15.59 15.39 -3.64
C SER A 38 -14.53 15.78 -4.65
N LYS A 39 -13.26 15.73 -4.23
CA LYS A 39 -12.10 16.03 -5.07
C LYS A 39 -11.01 14.97 -4.85
N ALA A 40 -10.37 14.52 -5.94
CA ALA A 40 -9.18 13.68 -5.87
C ALA A 40 -8.02 14.51 -5.33
N LEU A 41 -7.33 13.97 -4.31
CA LEU A 41 -6.21 14.66 -3.67
C LEU A 41 -4.91 14.40 -4.41
N ASP A 42 -4.09 15.44 -4.46
CA ASP A 42 -2.66 15.31 -4.74
C ASP A 42 -1.98 14.63 -3.57
N GLY A 43 -0.80 14.06 -3.80
CA GLY A 43 -0.08 13.45 -2.71
C GLY A 43 1.17 12.72 -3.15
N ARG A 44 1.83 12.13 -2.16
CA ARG A 44 3.07 11.38 -2.36
C ARG A 44 3.17 10.24 -1.37
N ASP A 45 3.86 9.20 -1.77
CA ASP A 45 4.29 8.16 -0.84
C ASP A 45 5.75 7.75 -1.09
N MET A 46 6.39 7.29 -0.02
CA MET A 46 7.73 6.73 -0.06
C MET A 46 7.75 5.47 0.80
N GLY A 47 8.25 4.39 0.24
CA GLY A 47 8.29 3.09 0.89
C GLY A 47 9.65 2.42 0.83
N PHE A 48 9.91 1.64 1.87
CA PHE A 48 11.05 0.75 1.98
C PHE A 48 10.55 -0.62 2.41
N LYS A 49 11.07 -1.70 1.80
CA LYS A 49 10.90 -3.07 2.27
C LYS A 49 12.25 -3.75 2.36
N VAL A 50 12.39 -4.67 3.32
CA VAL A 50 13.59 -5.47 3.50
C VAL A 50 13.20 -6.93 3.79
N ALA A 51 13.94 -7.87 3.23
CA ALA A 51 13.81 -9.29 3.56
C ALA A 51 14.18 -9.51 5.03
N LEU A 52 13.46 -10.42 5.71
CA LEU A 52 13.84 -10.81 7.07
C LEU A 52 15.06 -11.72 7.03
N PRO A 53 16.04 -11.52 7.94
CA PRO A 53 17.18 -12.40 8.04
C PRO A 53 16.74 -13.85 8.26
N PHE A 54 17.38 -14.79 7.58
CA PHE A 54 17.10 -16.23 7.65
C PHE A 54 15.70 -16.67 7.20
N LEU A 55 14.83 -15.74 6.76
CA LEU A 55 13.47 -16.00 6.29
C LEU A 55 13.27 -15.39 4.88
N PRO A 56 13.83 -16.02 3.82
CA PRO A 56 13.89 -15.42 2.49
C PRO A 56 12.50 -15.12 1.89
N GLY A 57 11.47 -15.87 2.30
CA GLY A 57 10.09 -15.65 1.86
C GLY A 57 9.37 -14.47 2.54
N MET A 58 9.94 -13.88 3.61
CA MET A 58 9.29 -12.87 4.43
C MET A 58 9.96 -11.51 4.29
N LYS A 59 9.15 -10.45 4.17
CA LYS A 59 9.62 -9.05 4.09
C LYS A 59 8.92 -8.19 5.12
N PHE A 60 9.66 -7.25 5.70
CA PHE A 60 9.13 -6.14 6.48
C PHE A 60 9.19 -4.87 5.67
N GLY A 61 8.15 -4.05 5.75
CA GLY A 61 8.09 -2.79 5.00
C GLY A 61 7.47 -1.64 5.78
N VAL A 62 7.91 -0.45 5.45
CA VAL A 62 7.34 0.81 5.93
C VAL A 62 7.08 1.70 4.73
N ASN A 63 5.88 2.27 4.64
CA ASN A 63 5.52 3.26 3.64
C ASN A 63 4.94 4.49 4.34
N SER A 64 5.53 5.65 4.11
CA SER A 64 5.01 6.93 4.57
C SER A 64 4.23 7.59 3.44
N PHE A 65 3.05 8.12 3.73
CA PHE A 65 2.22 8.81 2.75
C PHE A 65 1.76 10.18 3.25
N THR A 66 1.57 11.07 2.31
CA THR A 66 0.94 12.39 2.52
C THR A 66 -0.01 12.64 1.36
N TRP A 67 -1.26 12.98 1.69
CA TRP A 67 -2.27 13.46 0.75
C TRP A 67 -2.57 14.90 1.12
N ASP A 68 -2.39 15.80 0.18
CA ASP A 68 -2.45 17.24 0.43
C ASP A 68 -3.91 17.65 0.69
N GLY A 69 -4.11 18.41 1.74
CA GLY A 69 -5.41 18.98 2.08
C GLY A 69 -5.84 20.01 1.02
N VAL A 70 -7.13 20.21 0.89
CA VAL A 70 -7.73 21.23 -0.01
C VAL A 70 -8.65 22.13 0.79
N ASP A 71 -8.80 23.39 0.37
CA ASP A 71 -9.72 24.38 0.96
C ASP A 71 -9.50 24.59 2.48
N GLY A 72 -8.23 24.71 2.90
CA GLY A 72 -7.85 24.93 4.29
C GLY A 72 -7.93 23.67 5.18
N MET A 73 -8.26 22.52 4.62
CA MET A 73 -8.28 21.26 5.35
C MET A 73 -6.86 20.70 5.54
N GLN A 74 -6.65 20.04 6.67
CA GLN A 74 -5.36 19.43 7.00
C GLN A 74 -5.00 18.28 6.04
N ASP A 75 -3.71 18.14 5.76
CA ASP A 75 -3.16 17.01 5.04
C ASP A 75 -3.45 15.69 5.75
N GLN A 76 -3.71 14.65 4.96
CA GLN A 76 -3.82 13.30 5.48
C GLN A 76 -2.44 12.62 5.42
N LYS A 77 -1.80 12.53 6.57
CA LYS A 77 -0.47 11.89 6.71
C LYS A 77 -0.59 10.59 7.49
N GLY A 78 0.28 9.65 7.18
CA GLY A 78 0.34 8.40 7.93
C GLY A 78 1.50 7.51 7.51
N ARG A 79 1.54 6.33 8.15
CA ARG A 79 2.50 5.27 7.84
C ARG A 79 1.77 3.95 7.72
N LYS A 80 2.19 3.14 6.73
CA LYS A 80 1.77 1.75 6.59
C LYS A 80 2.96 0.85 6.93
N TYR A 81 2.75 -0.06 7.85
CA TYR A 81 3.71 -1.10 8.21
C TYR A 81 3.20 -2.41 7.63
N THR A 82 4.06 -3.13 6.95
CA THR A 82 3.74 -4.43 6.36
C THR A 82 4.72 -5.47 6.87
N LEU A 83 4.22 -6.63 7.23
CA LEU A 83 5.01 -7.81 7.51
C LEU A 83 4.34 -8.96 6.77
N GLY A 84 5.05 -9.60 5.87
CA GLY A 84 4.42 -10.71 5.15
C GLY A 84 5.26 -11.29 4.05
N GLY A 85 4.75 -12.39 3.51
CA GLY A 85 5.36 -13.15 2.45
C GLY A 85 4.90 -14.59 2.45
N ASN A 86 5.63 -15.42 1.74
CA ASN A 86 5.33 -16.84 1.64
C ASN A 86 5.92 -17.59 2.84
N LEU A 87 5.06 -18.33 3.54
CA LEU A 87 5.44 -19.27 4.59
C LEU A 87 5.77 -20.65 4.02
N SER A 88 5.19 -20.95 2.83
CA SER A 88 5.44 -22.12 2.00
C SER A 88 4.99 -21.83 0.58
N ASP A 89 5.18 -22.78 -0.35
CA ASP A 89 4.72 -22.65 -1.75
C ASP A 89 3.22 -22.36 -1.86
N ASN A 90 2.44 -22.86 -0.92
CA ASN A 90 0.97 -22.77 -0.97
C ASN A 90 0.37 -21.84 0.08
N LEU A 91 1.16 -21.30 1.01
CA LEU A 91 0.68 -20.52 2.13
C LEU A 91 1.42 -19.20 2.23
N SER A 92 0.68 -18.10 2.25
CA SER A 92 1.23 -16.77 2.52
C SER A 92 0.49 -16.07 3.66
N LEU A 93 1.22 -15.27 4.41
CA LEU A 93 0.71 -14.43 5.50
C LEU A 93 1.10 -12.98 5.24
N HIS A 94 0.13 -12.08 5.37
CA HIS A 94 0.36 -10.64 5.27
C HIS A 94 -0.34 -9.92 6.44
N TYR A 95 0.45 -9.18 7.20
CA TYR A 95 -0.03 -8.24 8.20
C TYR A 95 0.20 -6.82 7.70
N LEU A 96 -0.83 -6.00 7.80
CA LEU A 96 -0.80 -4.58 7.44
C LEU A 96 -1.34 -3.76 8.60
N ARG A 97 -0.56 -2.80 9.06
CA ARG A 97 -0.99 -1.75 9.98
C ARG A 97 -0.86 -0.39 9.32
N THR A 98 -1.89 0.42 9.43
CA THR A 98 -1.86 1.82 8.98
C THR A 98 -2.11 2.73 10.16
N ASP A 99 -1.13 3.56 10.47
CA ASP A 99 -1.21 4.61 11.47
C ASP A 99 -1.49 5.95 10.78
N HIS A 100 -2.56 6.62 11.18
CA HIS A 100 -2.94 7.94 10.69
C HIS A 100 -2.51 9.03 11.67
N LYS A 101 -1.86 10.09 11.17
CA LYS A 101 -1.50 11.26 12.00
C LYS A 101 -2.65 12.24 12.21
N LEU A 102 -3.76 12.06 11.50
CA LEU A 102 -4.93 12.90 11.62
C LEU A 102 -5.87 12.32 12.69
N ALA A 103 -6.19 13.10 13.73
CA ALA A 103 -7.00 12.66 14.87
C ALA A 103 -8.42 12.18 14.48
N SER A 104 -8.95 12.63 13.35
CA SER A 104 -10.25 12.20 12.82
C SER A 104 -10.22 10.86 12.08
N LYS A 105 -9.04 10.23 11.91
CA LYS A 105 -8.88 8.95 11.24
C LYS A 105 -8.38 7.89 12.21
N THR A 106 -9.08 6.77 12.26
CA THR A 106 -8.71 5.63 13.08
C THR A 106 -7.62 4.80 12.41
N ASP A 107 -6.65 4.35 13.19
CA ASP A 107 -5.67 3.37 12.76
C ASP A 107 -6.34 2.06 12.41
N THR A 108 -5.78 1.37 11.42
CA THR A 108 -6.33 0.10 10.94
C THR A 108 -5.30 -1.00 10.98
N ASN A 109 -5.76 -2.21 11.32
CA ASN A 109 -4.98 -3.43 11.25
C ASN A 109 -5.69 -4.42 10.34
N SER A 110 -4.93 -5.17 9.56
CA SER A 110 -5.43 -6.23 8.69
C SER A 110 -4.48 -7.40 8.69
N VAL A 111 -5.01 -8.60 8.77
CA VAL A 111 -4.29 -9.86 8.59
C VAL A 111 -4.93 -10.60 7.45
N VAL A 112 -4.14 -11.02 6.47
CA VAL A 112 -4.58 -11.82 5.34
C VAL A 112 -3.76 -13.10 5.30
N LEU A 113 -4.43 -14.22 5.37
CA LEU A 113 -3.87 -15.56 5.19
C LEU A 113 -4.40 -16.11 3.87
N ASN A 114 -3.52 -16.40 2.91
CA ASN A 114 -3.89 -17.02 1.66
C ASN A 114 -3.34 -18.45 1.62
N TYR A 115 -4.21 -19.39 1.30
CA TYR A 115 -3.85 -20.77 1.04
C TYR A 115 -4.32 -21.18 -0.35
N THR A 116 -3.40 -21.70 -1.16
CA THR A 116 -3.69 -22.18 -2.51
C THR A 116 -3.74 -23.69 -2.51
N TRP A 117 -4.88 -24.27 -2.88
CA TRP A 117 -5.07 -25.70 -3.05
C TRP A 117 -5.07 -26.04 -4.55
N ASN A 118 -4.13 -26.87 -4.98
CA ASN A 118 -4.07 -27.33 -6.35
C ASN A 118 -4.85 -28.65 -6.49
N LEU A 119 -5.97 -28.61 -7.19
CA LEU A 119 -6.77 -29.81 -7.49
C LEU A 119 -6.03 -30.67 -8.53
N GLY A 120 -5.86 -31.96 -8.23
CA GLY A 120 -5.25 -32.92 -9.15
C GLY A 120 -3.72 -33.01 -9.11
N GLN A 121 -3.07 -32.33 -8.21
CA GLN A 121 -1.65 -32.50 -7.90
C GLN A 121 -1.46 -33.09 -6.52
N ASP A 122 -0.38 -33.87 -6.33
CA ASP A 122 0.02 -34.29 -4.99
C ASP A 122 0.31 -33.06 -4.14
N ASN A 123 -0.57 -32.76 -3.20
CA ASN A 123 -0.38 -31.64 -2.28
C ASN A 123 0.77 -31.99 -1.32
N VAL A 124 1.93 -31.45 -1.61
CA VAL A 124 3.08 -31.52 -0.69
C VAL A 124 2.66 -30.83 0.59
N LYS A 125 2.83 -31.52 1.74
CA LYS A 125 2.57 -30.90 3.05
C LYS A 125 3.41 -29.64 3.17
N PRO A 126 2.80 -28.47 3.42
CA PRO A 126 3.55 -27.22 3.49
C PRO A 126 4.58 -27.30 4.60
N LYS A 127 5.86 -27.18 4.25
CA LYS A 127 6.90 -26.93 5.23
C LYS A 127 6.74 -25.48 5.69
N LEU A 128 6.24 -25.28 6.89
CA LEU A 128 6.11 -23.96 7.49
C LEU A 128 7.53 -23.48 7.89
N PHE A 129 7.90 -22.27 7.41
CA PHE A 129 9.14 -21.60 7.72
C PHE A 129 10.41 -22.37 7.29
N GLU A 130 10.75 -22.27 6.01
CA GLU A 130 12.10 -22.67 5.60
C GLU A 130 13.09 -21.58 6.03
N PHE A 131 13.90 -21.90 7.03
CA PHE A 131 15.00 -21.03 7.45
C PHE A 131 16.20 -21.26 6.53
N SER A 132 16.74 -20.16 5.99
CA SER A 132 18.01 -20.20 5.28
C SER A 132 19.20 -20.33 6.26
N SER A 133 20.27 -20.98 5.82
CA SER A 133 21.55 -20.98 6.54
C SER A 133 22.26 -19.62 6.47
N SER A 134 21.91 -18.78 5.50
CA SER A 134 22.44 -17.44 5.30
C SER A 134 21.41 -16.39 5.72
N ALA A 135 21.86 -15.30 6.36
CA ALA A 135 20.97 -14.22 6.78
C ALA A 135 20.23 -13.60 5.58
N TYR A 136 20.91 -13.48 4.45
CA TYR A 136 20.34 -12.99 3.19
C TYR A 136 20.84 -13.81 2.02
N GLU A 137 19.94 -14.16 1.12
CA GLU A 137 20.27 -14.80 -0.15
C GLU A 137 20.19 -13.78 -1.28
N LEU A 138 21.34 -13.47 -1.89
CA LEU A 138 21.40 -12.65 -3.08
C LEU A 138 21.03 -13.50 -4.29
N THR A 139 19.78 -13.41 -4.72
CA THR A 139 19.28 -14.10 -5.90
C THR A 139 19.15 -13.14 -7.08
N LYS A 140 19.18 -13.69 -8.30
CA LYS A 140 18.87 -12.89 -9.48
C LYS A 140 17.38 -12.53 -9.43
N LEU A 141 17.10 -11.25 -9.63
CA LEU A 141 15.72 -10.79 -9.84
C LEU A 141 15.21 -11.42 -11.14
N GLY A 142 14.22 -12.28 -11.04
CA GLY A 142 13.56 -12.88 -12.18
C GLY A 142 12.64 -11.86 -12.87
N ASP A 143 11.37 -12.21 -13.00
CA ASP A 143 10.34 -11.36 -13.63
C ASP A 143 10.01 -10.11 -12.79
N GLU A 144 10.37 -10.06 -11.50
CA GLU A 144 10.17 -8.91 -10.62
C GLU A 144 10.79 -7.62 -11.17
N ARG A 145 11.91 -7.71 -11.91
CA ARG A 145 12.57 -6.55 -12.54
C ARG A 145 11.72 -5.88 -13.64
N TYR A 146 10.72 -6.56 -14.15
CA TYR A 146 9.79 -6.05 -15.19
C TYR A 146 8.43 -5.69 -14.60
N ALA A 147 8.24 -5.88 -13.29
CA ALA A 147 7.01 -5.50 -12.63
C ALA A 147 6.80 -3.98 -12.68
N LEU A 148 5.55 -3.57 -12.81
CA LEU A 148 5.21 -2.15 -12.71
C LEU A 148 5.45 -1.64 -11.30
N VAL A 149 5.95 -0.40 -11.18
CA VAL A 149 6.13 0.28 -9.89
C VAL A 149 4.86 0.21 -9.06
N GLN A 150 4.96 -0.30 -7.85
CA GLN A 150 3.82 -0.39 -6.94
C GLN A 150 3.33 1.00 -6.53
N ARG A 151 2.05 1.26 -6.72
CA ARG A 151 1.39 2.55 -6.43
C ARG A 151 0.14 2.35 -5.60
N GLU A 152 -0.32 3.43 -4.96
CA GLU A 152 -1.66 3.46 -4.38
C GLU A 152 -2.68 3.61 -5.52
N ASN A 153 -3.38 2.53 -5.86
CA ASN A 153 -4.34 2.52 -6.97
C ASN A 153 -5.70 3.11 -6.59
N ARG A 154 -6.01 3.21 -5.30
CA ARG A 154 -7.24 3.86 -4.85
C ARG A 154 -7.09 5.38 -4.97
N ILE A 155 -8.06 6.02 -5.58
CA ILE A 155 -8.11 7.48 -5.61
C ILE A 155 -8.53 7.97 -4.22
N ILE A 156 -7.58 8.58 -3.50
CA ILE A 156 -7.87 9.19 -2.21
C ILE A 156 -8.62 10.48 -2.47
N LYS A 157 -9.78 10.62 -1.83
CA LYS A 157 -10.69 11.74 -2.00
C LYS A 157 -10.91 12.46 -0.69
N LYS A 158 -11.19 13.75 -0.79
CA LYS A 158 -11.80 14.53 0.29
C LYS A 158 -13.25 14.77 -0.10
N THR A 159 -14.15 14.56 0.85
CA THR A 159 -15.59 14.80 0.68
C THR A 159 -16.03 15.86 1.67
N HIS A 160 -16.88 16.77 1.24
CA HIS A 160 -17.52 17.75 2.10
C HIS A 160 -18.88 18.15 1.53
N ARG A 161 -19.77 18.52 2.40
CA ARG A 161 -21.11 18.98 2.07
C ARG A 161 -21.17 20.49 2.16
N ARG A 162 -21.66 21.14 1.13
CA ARG A 162 -21.92 22.57 1.16
C ARG A 162 -23.24 22.84 1.89
N ILE A 163 -23.17 23.51 3.03
CA ILE A 163 -24.33 23.92 3.80
C ILE A 163 -24.27 25.44 3.91
N ASN A 164 -25.30 26.14 3.47
CA ASN A 164 -25.40 27.60 3.56
C ASN A 164 -24.18 28.37 3.04
N ASN A 165 -23.67 27.97 1.86
CA ASN A 165 -22.43 28.51 1.27
C ASN A 165 -21.15 28.37 2.10
N GLN A 166 -21.15 27.59 3.17
CA GLN A 166 -19.96 27.21 3.93
C GLN A 166 -19.60 25.74 3.70
N TRP A 167 -18.31 25.45 3.71
CA TRP A 167 -17.80 24.10 3.54
C TRP A 167 -17.76 23.38 4.88
N ASN A 168 -18.41 22.23 4.98
CA ASN A 168 -18.37 21.37 6.16
C ASN A 168 -17.84 19.98 5.81
N LEU A 169 -16.96 19.43 6.65
CA LEU A 169 -16.49 18.04 6.54
C LEU A 169 -17.61 17.07 6.89
N ILE A 170 -17.72 16.01 6.12
CA ILE A 170 -18.56 14.84 6.40
C ILE A 170 -17.65 13.65 6.71
#